data_0e422243dfb0488eb685a3ee3f307089
#
_entry.id   0e422243dfb0488eb685a3ee3f307089
#
_cell.length_a   1.000
_cell.length_b   1.000
_cell.length_c   1.000
_cell.angle_alpha   90.00
_cell.angle_beta   90.00
_cell.angle_gamma   90.00
#
_symmetry.space_group_name_H-M   'P 1'
#
loop_
_entity.id
_entity.type
_entity.pdbx_description
1 polymer ?
#
loop_
_entity_poly.entity_id
_entity_poly.type
_entity_poly.pdbx_seq_one_letter_code
_entity_poly.pdbx_strand_id
1 'polypeptide(L)'
;MLEAKNITKQYGKKTALEDVSVAFEPGQIVGLFGENGAGKTTLMKCILGLTRCRGTVTLDGEALGCGNIARLSFATCEHSFFPRLSPKAHRDFYREHFPKFDDKRFKTLMEFFNLPMD
;
A
#
# COMPACT_ATOMS: atom_id res chain seq x y z
N MET A 1 6.01 -0.64 -15.09
CA MET A 1 5.20 -1.85 -14.77
C MET A 1 5.57 -2.38 -13.41
N LEU A 2 4.59 -2.65 -12.59
CA LEU A 2 4.76 -3.35 -11.32
C LEU A 2 4.45 -4.83 -11.54
N GLU A 3 5.39 -5.71 -11.21
CA GLU A 3 5.25 -7.14 -11.47
C GLU A 3 5.59 -7.95 -10.22
N ALA A 4 4.69 -8.86 -9.86
CA ALA A 4 4.89 -9.83 -8.80
C ALA A 4 4.92 -11.23 -9.42
N LYS A 5 5.96 -12.00 -9.14
CA LYS A 5 6.16 -13.35 -9.71
C LYS A 5 6.31 -14.39 -8.63
N ASN A 6 5.52 -15.45 -8.77
CA ASN A 6 5.60 -16.66 -7.95
C ASN A 6 5.47 -16.35 -6.45
N ILE A 7 4.51 -15.49 -6.11
CA ILE A 7 4.27 -15.10 -4.72
C ILE A 7 3.58 -16.22 -3.98
N THR A 8 4.24 -16.72 -2.93
CA THR A 8 3.71 -17.74 -2.04
C THR A 8 3.82 -17.26 -0.61
N LYS A 9 2.71 -17.33 0.12
CA LYS A 9 2.63 -16.91 1.52
C LYS A 9 1.89 -17.94 2.35
N GLN A 10 2.53 -18.35 3.45
CA GLN A 10 1.94 -19.26 4.42
C GLN A 10 1.89 -18.62 5.80
N TYR A 11 0.79 -18.83 6.50
CA TYR A 11 0.60 -18.51 7.91
C TYR A 11 0.45 -19.82 8.69
N GLY A 12 1.55 -20.28 9.31
CA GLY A 12 1.56 -21.59 9.96
C GLY A 12 1.27 -22.70 8.97
N LYS A 13 0.16 -23.42 9.17
CA LYS A 13 -0.27 -24.50 8.27
C LYS A 13 -1.19 -24.03 7.13
N LYS A 14 -1.62 -22.76 7.15
CA LYS A 14 -2.53 -22.21 6.15
C LYS A 14 -1.74 -21.53 5.04
N THR A 15 -1.98 -21.95 3.80
CA THR A 15 -1.44 -21.27 2.61
C THR A 15 -2.41 -20.16 2.20
N ALA A 16 -1.97 -18.91 2.32
CA ALA A 16 -2.76 -17.75 1.92
C ALA A 16 -2.62 -17.44 0.43
N LEU A 17 -1.43 -17.61 -0.12
CA LEU A 17 -1.11 -17.43 -1.54
C LEU A 17 -0.21 -18.57 -1.97
N GLU A 18 -0.47 -19.11 -3.15
CA GLU A 18 0.31 -20.19 -3.74
C GLU A 18 0.65 -19.86 -5.18
N ASP A 19 1.93 -19.59 -5.44
CA ASP A 19 2.50 -19.33 -6.76
C ASP A 19 1.72 -18.32 -7.59
N VAL A 20 1.38 -17.19 -6.98
CA VAL A 20 0.60 -16.12 -7.62
C VAL A 20 1.52 -15.19 -8.39
N SER A 21 1.22 -14.98 -9.66
CA SER A 21 1.93 -14.02 -10.51
C SER A 21 0.95 -13.03 -11.11
N VAL A 22 1.30 -11.74 -11.06
CA VAL A 22 0.46 -10.65 -11.57
C VAL A 22 1.35 -9.50 -12.03
N ALA A 23 0.90 -8.81 -13.07
CA ALA A 23 1.57 -7.62 -13.60
C ALA A 23 0.55 -6.48 -13.75
N PHE A 24 1.00 -5.27 -13.42
CA PHE A 24 0.20 -4.06 -13.52
C PHE A 24 0.89 -3.09 -14.44
N GLU A 25 0.26 -2.81 -15.58
CA GLU A 25 0.78 -1.86 -16.55
C GLU A 25 0.48 -0.41 -16.14
N PRO A 26 1.32 0.56 -16.52
CA PRO A 26 1.03 1.98 -16.30
C PRO A 26 -0.31 2.39 -16.92
N GLY A 27 -1.02 3.28 -16.24
CA GLY A 27 -2.29 3.84 -16.74
C GLY A 27 -3.49 2.91 -16.63
N GLN A 28 -3.35 1.75 -16.01
CA GLN A 28 -4.46 0.81 -15.80
C GLN A 28 -5.05 0.94 -14.39
N ILE A 29 -6.36 0.73 -14.32
CA ILE A 29 -7.07 0.48 -13.06
C ILE A 29 -7.42 -1.00 -13.04
N VAL A 30 -6.91 -1.73 -12.06
CA VAL A 30 -7.08 -3.17 -11.96
C VAL A 30 -7.94 -3.49 -10.74
N GLY A 31 -9.03 -4.25 -10.96
CA GLY A 31 -9.88 -4.77 -9.90
C GLY A 31 -9.39 -6.12 -9.41
N LEU A 32 -9.24 -6.27 -8.10
CA LEU A 32 -8.89 -7.52 -7.45
C LEU A 32 -10.11 -8.04 -6.69
N PHE A 33 -10.73 -9.08 -7.22
CA PHE A 33 -11.98 -9.63 -6.70
C PHE A 33 -11.77 -10.99 -6.05
N GLY A 34 -12.55 -11.27 -5.04
CA GLY A 34 -12.55 -12.55 -4.33
C GLY A 34 -13.29 -12.42 -3.01
N GLU A 35 -13.62 -13.56 -2.41
CA GLU A 35 -14.25 -13.60 -1.10
C GLU A 35 -13.29 -13.08 -0.01
N ASN A 36 -13.84 -12.67 1.13
CA ASN A 36 -13.04 -12.32 2.30
C ASN A 36 -12.21 -13.54 2.74
N GLY A 37 -10.90 -13.32 2.92
CA GLY A 37 -9.98 -14.40 3.23
C GLY A 37 -9.37 -15.11 2.02
N ALA A 38 -9.67 -14.67 0.78
CA ALA A 38 -9.08 -15.23 -0.44
C ALA A 38 -7.62 -14.81 -0.69
N GLY A 39 -7.04 -13.96 0.17
CA GLY A 39 -5.64 -13.55 0.06
C GLY A 39 -5.41 -12.19 -0.61
N LYS A 40 -6.44 -11.43 -0.92
CA LYS A 40 -6.31 -10.11 -1.58
C LYS A 40 -5.41 -9.14 -0.81
N THR A 41 -5.71 -8.94 0.46
CA THR A 41 -4.91 -8.05 1.33
C THR A 41 -3.50 -8.62 1.54
N THR A 42 -3.38 -9.93 1.67
CA THR A 42 -2.08 -10.61 1.80
C THR A 42 -1.21 -10.37 0.57
N LEU A 43 -1.79 -10.46 -0.63
CA LEU A 43 -1.07 -10.18 -1.88
C LEU A 43 -0.56 -8.74 -1.90
N MET A 44 -1.39 -7.78 -1.55
CA MET A 44 -0.98 -6.37 -1.48
C MET A 44 0.14 -6.14 -0.46
N LYS A 45 0.04 -6.75 0.71
CA LYS A 45 1.09 -6.68 1.74
C LYS A 45 2.40 -7.33 1.28
N CYS A 46 2.32 -8.43 0.56
CA CYS A 46 3.51 -9.07 -0.04
C CYS A 46 4.17 -8.18 -1.09
N ILE A 47 3.38 -7.59 -1.98
CA ILE A 47 3.89 -6.69 -3.02
C ILE A 47 4.62 -5.50 -2.39
N LEU A 48 4.09 -4.93 -1.32
CA LEU A 48 4.68 -3.77 -0.64
C LEU A 48 5.82 -4.12 0.33
N GLY A 49 6.11 -5.41 0.51
CA GLY A 49 7.15 -5.84 1.45
C GLY A 49 6.76 -5.69 2.92
N LEU A 50 5.46 -5.53 3.22
CA LEU A 50 4.97 -5.41 4.59
C LEU A 50 4.91 -6.75 5.33
N THR A 51 4.99 -7.85 4.59
CA THR A 51 5.09 -9.20 5.14
C THR A 51 6.07 -10.02 4.30
N ARG A 52 6.71 -10.98 4.93
CA ARG A 52 7.63 -11.88 4.20
C ARG A 52 6.83 -12.87 3.37
N CYS A 53 7.29 -13.09 2.15
CA CYS A 53 6.75 -14.08 1.24
C CYS A 53 7.86 -14.63 0.34
N ARG A 54 7.58 -15.72 -0.36
CA ARG A 54 8.43 -16.21 -1.45
C ARG A 54 8.01 -15.52 -2.74
N GLY A 55 8.93 -15.41 -3.67
CA GLY A 55 8.72 -14.80 -4.96
C GLY A 55 9.46 -13.48 -5.10
N THR A 56 9.21 -12.79 -6.19
CA THR A 56 9.89 -11.53 -6.51
C THR A 56 8.89 -10.45 -6.87
N VAL A 57 9.21 -9.22 -6.50
CA VAL A 57 8.44 -8.04 -6.90
C VAL A 57 9.39 -7.04 -7.53
N THR A 58 9.06 -6.59 -8.73
CA THR A 58 9.86 -5.62 -9.48
C THR A 58 9.00 -4.42 -9.88
N LEU A 59 9.63 -3.26 -9.91
CA LEU A 59 9.05 -2.03 -10.44
C LEU A 59 9.95 -1.54 -11.58
N ASP A 60 9.39 -1.50 -12.79
CA ASP A 60 10.12 -1.16 -14.01
C ASP A 60 11.41 -1.99 -14.20
N GLY A 61 11.32 -3.29 -13.88
CA GLY A 61 12.42 -4.23 -14.02
C GLY A 61 13.42 -4.28 -12.87
N GLU A 62 13.32 -3.36 -11.92
CA GLU A 62 14.19 -3.32 -10.73
C GLU A 62 13.50 -3.92 -9.51
N ALA A 63 14.25 -4.66 -8.71
CA ALA A 63 13.72 -5.22 -7.47
C ALA A 63 13.16 -4.12 -6.57
N LEU A 64 11.96 -4.35 -6.04
CA LEU A 64 11.34 -3.39 -5.13
C LEU A 64 12.10 -3.34 -3.80
N GLY A 65 12.49 -2.14 -3.40
CA GLY A 65 13.28 -1.93 -2.17
C GLY A 65 13.38 -0.46 -1.79
N CYS A 66 14.32 -0.14 -0.93
CA CYS A 66 14.48 1.21 -0.35
C CYS A 66 14.62 2.32 -1.41
N GLY A 67 15.16 2.01 -2.59
CA GLY A 67 15.39 3.02 -3.64
C GLY A 67 14.14 3.39 -4.43
N ASN A 68 13.13 2.54 -4.49
CA ASN A 68 11.97 2.74 -5.34
C ASN A 68 10.61 2.53 -4.64
N ILE A 69 10.59 2.05 -3.41
CA ILE A 69 9.35 1.80 -2.67
C ILE A 69 8.50 3.08 -2.48
N ALA A 70 9.14 4.25 -2.43
CA ALA A 70 8.45 5.53 -2.30
C ALA A 70 7.58 5.88 -3.50
N ARG A 71 7.72 5.17 -4.63
CA ARG A 71 6.86 5.32 -5.81
C ARG A 71 5.51 4.60 -5.65
N LEU A 72 5.35 3.79 -4.62
CA LEU A 72 4.12 3.07 -4.30
C LEU A 72 3.45 3.67 -3.07
N SER A 73 2.13 3.61 -3.03
CA SER A 73 1.36 3.94 -1.84
C SER A 73 0.28 2.89 -1.60
N PHE A 74 -0.15 2.78 -0.36
CA PHE A 74 -1.13 1.81 0.06
C PHE A 74 -2.17 2.46 0.97
N ALA A 75 -3.43 2.32 0.60
CA ALA A 75 -4.56 2.75 1.41
C ALA A 75 -5.38 1.53 1.82
N THR A 76 -5.74 1.45 3.08
CA THR A 76 -6.47 0.31 3.63
C THR A 76 -7.68 0.78 4.43
N CYS A 77 -8.69 -0.08 4.55
CA CYS A 77 -9.83 0.13 5.44
C CYS A 77 -9.48 -0.11 6.92
N GLU A 78 -8.36 -0.77 7.18
CA GLU A 78 -7.85 -0.96 8.54
C GLU A 78 -7.30 0.36 9.08
N HIS A 79 -7.19 0.46 10.40
CA HIS A 79 -6.61 1.65 11.03
C HIS A 79 -5.12 1.75 10.70
N SER A 80 -4.81 2.57 9.70
CA SER A 80 -3.43 2.80 9.23
C SER A 80 -2.88 4.14 9.71
N PHE A 81 -3.55 4.79 10.65
CA PHE A 81 -3.17 6.08 11.21
C PHE A 81 -3.16 6.02 12.74
N PHE A 82 -2.65 7.04 13.35
CA PHE A 82 -2.58 7.13 14.82
C PHE A 82 -3.97 7.46 15.39
N PRO A 83 -4.63 6.54 16.06
CA PRO A 83 -6.06 6.67 16.40
C PRO A 83 -6.38 7.79 17.42
N ARG A 84 -5.37 8.27 18.13
CA ARG A 84 -5.54 9.35 19.12
C ARG A 84 -5.12 10.73 18.63
N LEU A 85 -4.66 10.83 17.39
CA LEU A 85 -4.26 12.10 16.84
C LEU A 85 -5.38 12.70 15.98
N SER A 86 -5.54 14.01 16.08
CA SER A 86 -6.42 14.76 15.18
C SER A 86 -5.87 14.79 13.76
N PRO A 87 -6.68 15.10 12.75
CA PRO A 87 -6.18 15.30 11.40
C PRO A 87 -5.07 16.35 11.30
N LYS A 88 -5.17 17.42 12.08
CA LYS A 88 -4.11 18.44 12.18
C LYS A 88 -2.80 17.86 12.68
N ALA A 89 -2.85 17.04 13.72
CA ALA A 89 -1.64 16.39 14.26
C ALA A 89 -1.04 15.40 13.28
N HIS A 90 -1.86 14.67 12.52
CA HIS A 90 -1.39 13.81 11.43
C HIS A 90 -0.69 14.63 10.34
N ARG A 91 -1.29 15.75 9.92
CA ARG A 91 -0.68 16.65 8.95
C ARG A 91 0.69 17.13 9.43
N ASP A 92 0.79 17.56 10.67
CA ASP A 92 2.04 18.06 11.23
C ASP A 92 3.11 16.97 11.25
N PHE A 93 2.75 15.74 11.62
CA PHE A 93 3.63 14.58 11.58
C PHE A 93 4.14 14.31 10.16
N TYR A 94 3.25 14.23 9.16
CA TYR A 94 3.63 13.96 7.78
C TYR A 94 4.47 15.08 7.19
N ARG A 95 4.16 16.33 7.50
CA ARG A 95 4.92 17.49 7.05
C ARG A 95 6.35 17.47 7.60
N GLU A 96 6.52 17.07 8.84
CA GLU A 96 7.83 16.98 9.50
C GLU A 96 8.69 15.83 8.96
N HIS A 97 8.09 14.66 8.69
CA HIS A 97 8.82 13.44 8.36
C HIS A 97 8.90 13.11 6.87
N PHE A 98 8.05 13.73 6.05
CA PHE A 98 7.98 13.44 4.61
C PHE A 98 8.19 14.72 3.80
N PRO A 99 9.40 14.92 3.22
CA PRO A 99 9.74 16.16 2.50
C PRO A 99 8.84 16.50 1.32
N LYS A 100 8.22 15.48 0.70
CA LYS A 100 7.31 15.66 -0.44
C LYS A 100 5.85 15.83 -0.04
N PHE A 101 5.57 15.91 1.26
CA PHE A 101 4.21 16.13 1.73
C PHE A 101 3.68 17.48 1.26
N ASP A 102 2.52 17.48 0.59
CA ASP A 102 1.89 18.68 0.06
C ASP A 102 0.78 19.15 1.01
N ASP A 103 1.12 20.12 1.84
CA ASP A 103 0.21 20.69 2.84
C ASP A 103 -1.01 21.36 2.21
N LYS A 104 -0.81 22.05 1.07
CA LYS A 104 -1.89 22.71 0.34
C LYS A 104 -2.89 21.68 -0.21
N ARG A 105 -2.39 20.61 -0.78
CA ARG A 105 -3.24 19.52 -1.30
C ARG A 105 -4.00 18.83 -0.16
N PHE A 106 -3.35 18.59 0.96
CA PHE A 106 -3.99 18.03 2.15
C PHE A 106 -5.17 18.91 2.59
N LYS A 107 -4.95 20.21 2.72
CA LYS A 107 -5.99 21.17 3.12
C LYS A 107 -7.15 21.17 2.11
N THR A 108 -6.85 21.21 0.82
CA THR A 108 -7.86 21.17 -0.24
C THR A 108 -8.72 19.91 -0.17
N LEU A 109 -8.11 18.75 0.06
CA LEU A 109 -8.83 17.48 0.19
C LEU A 109 -9.69 17.44 1.46
N MET A 110 -9.21 17.97 2.57
CA MET A 110 -10.00 18.05 3.81
C MET A 110 -11.24 18.93 3.62
N GLU A 111 -11.11 20.04 2.93
CA GLU A 111 -12.22 20.92 2.58
C GLU A 111 -13.20 20.23 1.61
N PHE A 112 -12.66 19.58 0.57
CA PHE A 112 -13.48 18.88 -0.42
C PHE A 112 -14.34 17.77 0.22
N PHE A 113 -13.79 17.00 1.14
CA PHE A 113 -14.52 15.96 1.85
C PHE A 113 -15.26 16.46 3.10
N ASN A 114 -15.21 17.76 3.36
CA ASN A 114 -15.85 18.38 4.52
C ASN A 114 -15.44 17.72 5.84
N LEU A 115 -14.15 17.49 6.00
CA LEU A 115 -13.59 16.88 7.20
C LEU A 115 -13.03 17.94 8.15
N PRO A 116 -13.30 17.84 9.46
CA PRO A 116 -12.72 18.75 10.43
C PRO A 116 -11.22 18.50 10.62
N MET A 117 -10.46 19.57 10.88
CA MET A 117 -9.04 19.49 11.19
C MET A 117 -8.75 19.06 12.63
N ASP A 118 -9.69 19.23 13.50
CA ASP A 118 -9.56 18.95 14.94
C ASP A 118 -10.17 17.61 15.34
#